data_6858d93e7ca400d7dd73a399d0396fd6
#
_entry.id   6858d93e7ca400d7dd73a399d0396fd6
#
_cell.length_a   1.000
_cell.length_b   1.000
_cell.length_c   1.000
_cell.angle_alpha   90.00
_cell.angle_beta   90.00
_cell.angle_gamma   90.00
#
_symmetry.space_group_name_H-M   'P 1'
#
loop_
_entity.id
_entity.type
_entity.pdbx_description
1 polymer ?
#
loop_
_entity_poly.entity_id
_entity_poly.type
_entity_poly.pdbx_seq_one_letter_code
_entity_poly.pdbx_strand_id
1 'polypeptide(L)'
;SVFTTVLSNIGKTKGSGIEVQLNSLLVNSTDFKWNINWSYSHIMDKITELTEGIDKFELTDGSHVVRKVNERANAYLDYESWGTWGVGEFTTYIANHKFHDANGNEVAANYPSGYGDPGTLKIVDRNDDGTLSSDDRKVYNIDPDHIFGMTNTFTYKNLSLSVQLMARLGGYIQYAMNNRLDYETANWGGGCTDYW
;
A
#
# COMPACT_ATOMS: atom_id res chain seq x y z
N SER A 1 -29.68 3.54 31.38
CA SER A 1 -29.24 3.65 29.97
C SER A 1 -27.75 3.33 29.89
N VAL A 2 -27.44 2.25 29.27
CA VAL A 2 -26.04 1.85 29.05
C VAL A 2 -25.64 2.45 27.72
N PHE A 3 -24.68 3.37 27.68
CA PHE A 3 -24.08 3.82 26.45
C PHE A 3 -23.24 2.67 25.87
N THR A 4 -23.59 2.20 24.69
CA THR A 4 -22.92 1.11 24.00
C THR A 4 -21.71 1.58 23.20
N THR A 5 -21.54 2.90 23.01
CA THR A 5 -20.45 3.47 22.21
C THR A 5 -20.01 4.79 22.84
N VAL A 6 -18.72 4.93 23.07
CA VAL A 6 -18.08 6.16 23.57
C VAL A 6 -17.05 6.62 22.54
N LEU A 7 -17.17 7.88 22.10
CA LEU A 7 -16.14 8.51 21.28
C LEU A 7 -14.98 8.95 22.17
N SER A 8 -13.78 8.47 21.86
CA SER A 8 -12.55 8.78 22.56
C SER A 8 -11.44 9.11 21.57
N ASN A 9 -10.53 10.02 21.96
CA ASN A 9 -9.30 10.23 21.20
C ASN A 9 -8.37 9.05 21.43
N ILE A 10 -8.04 8.34 20.33
CA ILE A 10 -7.19 7.15 20.38
C ILE A 10 -5.72 7.43 20.06
N GLY A 11 -5.36 8.68 19.70
CA GLY A 11 -3.97 8.98 19.38
C GLY A 11 -3.73 10.41 18.91
N LYS A 12 -2.45 10.71 18.64
CA LYS A 12 -1.97 11.97 18.07
C LYS A 12 -1.26 11.71 16.76
N THR A 13 -1.44 12.61 15.80
CA THR A 13 -0.74 12.60 14.52
C THR A 13 0.03 13.90 14.34
N LYS A 14 1.13 13.85 13.61
CA LYS A 14 1.91 15.00 13.17
C LYS A 14 2.05 14.94 11.67
N GLY A 15 1.67 16.03 10.98
CA GLY A 15 1.84 16.17 9.54
C GLY A 15 2.89 17.23 9.21
N SER A 16 3.61 17.02 8.12
CA SER A 16 4.52 18.00 7.53
C SER A 16 4.55 17.80 6.01
N GLY A 17 4.85 18.86 5.27
CA GLY A 17 4.90 18.73 3.82
C GLY A 17 5.42 19.99 3.14
N ILE A 18 5.58 19.86 1.83
CA ILE A 18 5.97 20.94 0.93
C ILE A 18 4.95 20.96 -0.21
N GLU A 19 4.40 22.12 -0.49
CA GLU A 19 3.54 22.35 -1.63
C GLU A 19 4.11 23.51 -2.45
N VAL A 20 4.22 23.31 -3.76
CA VAL A 20 4.71 24.30 -4.71
C VAL A 20 3.70 24.43 -5.83
N GLN A 21 3.34 25.65 -6.17
CA GLN A 21 2.51 25.97 -7.33
C GLN A 21 3.17 27.04 -8.16
N LEU A 22 3.23 26.81 -9.47
CA LEU A 22 3.77 27.73 -10.45
C LEU A 22 2.73 27.95 -11.54
N ASN A 23 2.39 29.23 -11.76
CA ASN A 23 1.58 29.68 -12.87
C ASN A 23 2.43 30.60 -13.76
N SER A 24 2.50 30.30 -15.04
CA SER A 24 3.30 31.08 -15.97
C SER A 24 2.66 31.19 -17.34
N LEU A 25 2.76 32.35 -17.92
CA LEU A 25 2.46 32.64 -19.32
C LEU A 25 3.77 32.50 -20.10
N LEU A 26 4.03 31.32 -20.66
CA LEU A 26 5.30 31.02 -21.35
C LEU A 26 5.42 31.72 -22.71
N VAL A 27 4.30 31.83 -23.43
CA VAL A 27 4.23 32.55 -24.69
C VAL A 27 3.01 33.47 -24.68
N ASN A 28 3.21 34.73 -25.07
CA ASN A 28 2.16 35.71 -25.19
C ASN A 28 2.36 36.51 -26.49
N SER A 29 1.84 36.00 -27.60
CA SER A 29 1.82 36.70 -28.87
C SER A 29 0.37 36.99 -29.28
N THR A 30 0.22 37.80 -30.36
CA THR A 30 -1.10 38.23 -30.87
C THR A 30 -1.97 37.04 -31.24
N ASP A 31 -1.41 36.01 -31.87
CA ASP A 31 -2.14 34.87 -32.39
C ASP A 31 -2.00 33.63 -31.54
N PHE A 32 -0.99 33.56 -30.66
CA PHE A 32 -0.71 32.35 -29.87
C PHE A 32 -0.36 32.69 -28.41
N LYS A 33 -1.01 32.02 -27.48
CA LYS A 33 -0.72 32.08 -26.04
C LYS A 33 -0.52 30.70 -25.49
N TRP A 34 0.46 30.53 -24.61
CA TRP A 34 0.69 29.28 -23.87
C TRP A 34 0.83 29.58 -22.38
N ASN A 35 -0.16 29.13 -21.65
CA ASN A 35 -0.16 29.15 -20.18
C ASN A 35 0.17 27.77 -19.63
N ILE A 36 0.98 27.72 -18.58
CA ILE A 36 1.24 26.53 -17.79
C ILE A 36 0.86 26.80 -16.33
N ASN A 37 0.15 25.85 -15.75
CA ASN A 37 -0.03 25.73 -14.31
C ASN A 37 0.61 24.41 -13.88
N TRP A 38 1.56 24.46 -12.98
CA TRP A 38 2.24 23.30 -12.44
C TRP A 38 2.11 23.30 -10.92
N SER A 39 1.86 22.14 -10.35
CA SER A 39 1.79 21.93 -8.91
C SER A 39 2.53 20.69 -8.49
N TYR A 40 3.13 20.75 -7.32
CA TYR A 40 3.78 19.65 -6.65
C TYR A 40 3.38 19.67 -5.18
N SER A 41 3.06 18.48 -4.65
CA SER A 41 2.78 18.30 -3.23
C SER A 41 3.49 17.04 -2.72
N HIS A 42 4.16 17.18 -1.60
CA HIS A 42 4.75 16.10 -0.82
C HIS A 42 4.31 16.28 0.63
N ILE A 43 3.42 15.40 1.08
CA ILE A 43 2.85 15.46 2.42
C ILE A 43 3.15 14.15 3.12
N MET A 44 3.73 14.25 4.30
CA MET A 44 3.95 13.13 5.22
C MET A 44 3.21 13.39 6.52
N ASP A 45 2.43 12.44 6.92
CA ASP A 45 1.85 12.37 8.26
C ASP A 45 2.43 11.17 9.01
N LYS A 46 2.33 11.21 10.32
CA LYS A 46 2.87 10.20 11.20
C LYS A 46 2.08 10.15 12.50
N ILE A 47 1.71 8.95 12.92
CA ILE A 47 1.15 8.74 14.25
C ILE A 47 2.27 8.86 15.25
N THR A 48 2.14 9.80 16.19
CA THR A 48 3.14 10.05 17.23
C THR A 48 2.82 9.35 18.54
N GLU A 49 1.54 9.10 18.78
CA GLU A 49 1.06 8.48 20.01
C GLU A 49 -0.28 7.80 19.74
N LEU A 50 -0.49 6.63 20.31
CA LEU A 50 -1.78 5.96 20.42
C LEU A 50 -2.21 5.94 21.91
N THR A 51 -3.40 5.44 22.21
CA THR A 51 -3.89 5.27 23.58
C THR A 51 -2.84 4.55 24.43
N GLU A 52 -2.74 4.96 25.68
CA GLU A 52 -1.71 4.56 26.63
C GLU A 52 -1.44 3.04 26.62
N GLY A 53 -0.17 2.67 26.38
CA GLY A 53 0.28 1.28 26.36
C GLY A 53 0.03 0.52 25.05
N ILE A 54 -0.46 1.18 24.00
CA ILE A 54 -0.73 0.56 22.69
C ILE A 54 0.20 1.17 21.64
N ASP A 55 1.02 0.34 21.01
CA ASP A 55 1.87 0.75 19.89
C ASP A 55 1.21 0.52 18.52
N LYS A 56 0.25 -0.39 18.46
CA LYS A 56 -0.43 -0.79 17.24
C LYS A 56 -1.91 -1.09 17.52
N PHE A 57 -2.77 -0.65 16.62
CA PHE A 57 -4.20 -0.94 16.61
C PHE A 57 -4.63 -1.36 15.20
N GLU A 58 -5.27 -2.52 15.07
CA GLU A 58 -5.84 -3.02 13.82
C GLU A 58 -7.37 -2.90 13.88
N LEU A 59 -7.99 -2.46 12.78
CA LEU A 59 -9.44 -2.49 12.67
C LEU A 59 -9.91 -3.94 12.49
N THR A 60 -10.94 -4.32 13.24
CA THR A 60 -11.48 -5.69 13.26
C THR A 60 -12.56 -5.94 12.21
N ASP A 61 -12.74 -5.01 11.29
CA ASP A 61 -13.76 -5.05 10.23
C ASP A 61 -13.33 -5.82 8.97
N GLY A 62 -12.16 -6.47 9.00
CA GLY A 62 -11.58 -7.18 7.87
C GLY A 62 -10.91 -6.27 6.82
N SER A 63 -10.80 -4.98 7.08
CA SER A 63 -10.20 -4.02 6.14
C SER A 63 -8.67 -4.06 6.11
N HIS A 64 -8.03 -4.81 7.00
CA HIS A 64 -6.57 -4.82 7.20
C HIS A 64 -5.96 -3.45 7.50
N VAL A 65 -6.79 -2.46 7.84
CA VAL A 65 -6.33 -1.12 8.20
C VAL A 65 -5.65 -1.15 9.55
N VAL A 66 -4.46 -0.59 9.62
CA VAL A 66 -3.65 -0.50 10.84
C VAL A 66 -3.38 0.95 11.21
N ARG A 67 -3.31 1.20 12.52
CA ARG A 67 -2.76 2.42 13.10
C ARG A 67 -1.57 2.01 13.97
N LYS A 68 -0.37 2.44 13.61
CA LYS A 68 0.85 2.07 14.30
C LYS A 68 1.69 3.31 14.56
N VAL A 69 2.25 3.40 15.77
CA VAL A 69 3.16 4.51 16.13
C VAL A 69 4.36 4.51 15.20
N ASN A 70 4.75 5.69 14.77
CA ASN A 70 5.80 5.96 13.79
C ASN A 70 5.46 5.64 12.33
N GLU A 71 4.29 5.11 12.03
CA GLU A 71 3.78 4.89 10.69
C GLU A 71 2.77 5.98 10.29
N ARG A 72 2.44 6.05 9.00
CA ARG A 72 1.40 6.96 8.49
C ARG A 72 0.03 6.62 9.07
N ALA A 73 -0.82 7.64 9.18
CA ALA A 73 -2.17 7.44 9.70
C ALA A 73 -3.02 6.53 8.79
N ASN A 74 -2.68 6.46 7.51
CA ASN A 74 -3.44 5.71 6.50
C ASN A 74 -2.58 4.56 5.96
N ALA A 75 -2.71 3.39 6.58
CA ALA A 75 -1.88 2.24 6.24
C ALA A 75 -2.66 0.92 6.35
N TYR A 76 -2.27 -0.04 5.52
CA TYR A 76 -2.65 -1.44 5.62
C TYR A 76 -1.55 -2.27 6.28
N LEU A 77 -1.93 -3.37 6.91
CA LEU A 77 -1.03 -4.39 7.42
C LEU A 77 -1.32 -5.70 6.68
N ASP A 78 -0.37 -6.17 5.89
CA ASP A 78 -0.54 -7.38 5.10
C ASP A 78 0.80 -8.07 4.85
N TYR A 79 0.75 -9.32 4.37
CA TYR A 79 1.95 -10.07 4.03
C TYR A 79 2.58 -9.55 2.74
N GLU A 80 3.90 -9.58 2.70
CA GLU A 80 4.67 -9.37 1.47
C GLU A 80 4.86 -10.69 0.74
N SER A 81 4.71 -10.71 -0.57
CA SER A 81 4.96 -11.92 -1.36
C SER A 81 5.92 -11.66 -2.51
N TRP A 82 6.72 -12.68 -2.87
CA TRP A 82 7.68 -12.61 -3.96
C TRP A 82 7.30 -13.51 -5.14
N GLY A 83 6.02 -13.63 -5.44
CA GLY A 83 5.50 -14.49 -6.48
C GLY A 83 5.00 -15.82 -5.95
N THR A 84 5.13 -16.89 -6.73
CA THR A 84 4.63 -18.23 -6.40
C THR A 84 5.75 -19.26 -6.36
N TRP A 85 5.55 -20.30 -5.55
CA TRP A 85 6.50 -21.43 -5.47
C TRP A 85 6.47 -22.26 -6.77
N GLY A 86 7.64 -22.56 -7.29
CA GLY A 86 7.83 -23.55 -8.36
C GLY A 86 7.98 -24.97 -7.80
N VAL A 87 7.98 -25.95 -8.71
CA VAL A 87 8.16 -27.37 -8.34
C VAL A 87 9.52 -27.59 -7.67
N GLY A 88 9.53 -28.10 -6.45
CA GLY A 88 10.74 -28.39 -5.67
C GLY A 88 11.50 -27.17 -5.15
N GLU A 89 11.05 -25.98 -5.45
CA GLU A 89 11.72 -24.73 -5.06
C GLU A 89 11.70 -24.54 -3.54
N PHE A 90 10.54 -24.76 -2.92
CA PHE A 90 10.40 -24.63 -1.46
C PHE A 90 11.26 -25.65 -0.70
N THR A 91 11.32 -26.90 -1.17
CA THR A 91 12.19 -27.92 -0.59
C THR A 91 13.66 -27.49 -0.64
N THR A 92 14.08 -26.92 -1.76
CA THR A 92 15.44 -26.37 -1.94
C THR A 92 15.69 -25.18 -1.03
N TYR A 93 14.71 -24.30 -0.89
CA TYR A 93 14.77 -23.15 0.01
C TYR A 93 14.99 -23.58 1.45
N ILE A 94 14.15 -24.46 1.99
CA ILE A 94 14.28 -24.94 3.37
C ILE A 94 15.62 -25.68 3.60
N ALA A 95 16.06 -26.48 2.64
CA ALA A 95 17.32 -27.24 2.77
C ALA A 95 18.57 -26.35 2.85
N ASN A 96 18.52 -25.15 2.28
CA ASN A 96 19.64 -24.23 2.21
C ASN A 96 19.53 -23.02 3.12
N HIS A 97 18.38 -22.81 3.77
CA HIS A 97 18.15 -21.67 4.64
C HIS A 97 18.16 -22.07 6.11
N LYS A 98 18.73 -21.21 6.95
CA LYS A 98 18.77 -21.40 8.41
C LYS A 98 17.93 -20.33 9.07
N PHE A 99 16.95 -20.77 9.84
CA PHE A 99 16.05 -19.91 10.58
C PHE A 99 16.51 -19.73 12.01
N HIS A 100 16.23 -18.57 12.60
CA HIS A 100 16.68 -18.22 13.94
C HIS A 100 15.53 -17.64 14.76
N ASP A 101 15.41 -18.06 16.01
CA ASP A 101 14.48 -17.46 16.95
C ASP A 101 14.94 -16.06 17.39
N ALA A 102 14.10 -15.34 18.14
CA ALA A 102 14.40 -14.00 18.66
C ALA A 102 15.66 -13.93 19.56
N ASN A 103 16.14 -15.09 20.04
CA ASN A 103 17.36 -15.21 20.85
C ASN A 103 18.59 -15.54 20.01
N GLY A 104 18.43 -15.74 18.69
CA GLY A 104 19.48 -16.12 17.75
C GLY A 104 19.81 -17.63 17.73
N ASN A 105 18.97 -18.49 18.30
CA ASN A 105 19.13 -19.93 18.20
C ASN A 105 18.58 -20.44 16.87
N GLU A 106 19.31 -21.36 16.23
CA GLU A 106 18.83 -22.03 15.01
C GLU A 106 17.59 -22.87 15.32
N VAL A 107 16.51 -22.67 14.54
CA VAL A 107 15.23 -23.36 14.67
C VAL A 107 14.85 -24.08 13.38
N ALA A 108 14.00 -25.08 13.49
CA ALA A 108 13.49 -25.77 12.31
C ALA A 108 12.32 -24.99 11.70
N ALA A 109 12.23 -25.02 10.38
CA ALA A 109 11.09 -24.46 9.66
C ALA A 109 9.77 -25.14 10.09
N ASN A 110 8.75 -24.34 10.36
CA ASN A 110 7.42 -24.78 10.75
C ASN A 110 6.33 -24.02 9.99
N TYR A 111 6.37 -24.13 8.67
CA TYR A 111 5.37 -23.51 7.80
C TYR A 111 4.05 -24.27 7.78
N PRO A 112 2.91 -23.60 7.51
CA PRO A 112 1.61 -24.26 7.40
C PRO A 112 1.60 -25.36 6.31
N SER A 113 0.77 -26.38 6.52
CA SER A 113 0.59 -27.44 5.53
C SER A 113 0.09 -26.86 4.20
N GLY A 114 0.70 -27.29 3.09
CA GLY A 114 0.43 -26.78 1.76
C GLY A 114 1.18 -25.49 1.39
N TYR A 115 1.82 -24.84 2.35
CA TYR A 115 2.75 -23.76 2.04
C TYR A 115 3.98 -24.34 1.31
N GLY A 116 4.32 -23.75 0.18
CA GLY A 116 5.41 -24.27 -0.64
C GLY A 116 4.98 -25.24 -1.73
N ASP A 117 3.72 -25.61 -1.80
CA ASP A 117 3.18 -26.32 -2.96
C ASP A 117 3.30 -25.45 -4.22
N PRO A 118 3.57 -26.05 -5.38
CA PRO A 118 3.69 -25.32 -6.62
C PRO A 118 2.44 -24.47 -6.89
N GLY A 119 2.64 -23.17 -7.16
CA GLY A 119 1.56 -22.22 -7.40
C GLY A 119 1.07 -21.45 -6.16
N THR A 120 1.44 -21.86 -4.93
CA THR A 120 1.12 -21.11 -3.72
C THR A 120 2.01 -19.87 -3.58
N LEU A 121 1.52 -18.82 -2.89
CA LEU A 121 2.27 -17.57 -2.71
C LEU A 121 3.53 -17.78 -1.85
N LYS A 122 4.65 -17.18 -2.28
CA LYS A 122 5.87 -17.05 -1.48
C LYS A 122 5.72 -15.86 -0.54
N ILE A 123 5.14 -16.08 0.60
CA ILE A 123 5.05 -15.06 1.65
C ILE A 123 6.43 -14.91 2.32
N VAL A 124 6.82 -13.68 2.56
CA VAL A 124 8.09 -13.35 3.19
C VAL A 124 8.01 -13.59 4.69
N ASP A 125 8.83 -14.48 5.19
CA ASP A 125 9.14 -14.62 6.61
C ASP A 125 10.08 -13.46 6.98
N ARG A 126 9.54 -12.42 7.63
CA ARG A 126 10.27 -11.16 7.85
C ARG A 126 11.22 -11.19 9.03
N ASN A 127 10.90 -11.97 10.02
CA ASN A 127 11.73 -12.13 11.22
C ASN A 127 12.66 -13.33 11.11
N ASP A 128 12.52 -14.12 10.01
CA ASP A 128 13.38 -15.27 9.68
C ASP A 128 13.33 -16.37 10.75
N ASP A 129 12.17 -16.54 11.38
CA ASP A 129 11.97 -17.55 12.44
C ASP A 129 11.47 -18.90 11.92
N GLY A 130 11.29 -19.04 10.62
CA GLY A 130 10.82 -20.27 9.97
C GLY A 130 9.33 -20.54 10.15
N THR A 131 8.56 -19.56 10.61
CA THR A 131 7.12 -19.70 10.86
C THR A 131 6.37 -18.50 10.29
N LEU A 132 5.29 -18.71 9.53
CA LEU A 132 4.45 -17.61 9.10
C LEU A 132 3.47 -17.20 10.19
N SER A 133 3.61 -15.99 10.67
CA SER A 133 2.82 -15.41 11.74
C SER A 133 2.34 -13.99 11.43
N SER A 134 1.59 -13.38 12.34
CA SER A 134 1.19 -11.97 12.22
C SER A 134 2.38 -11.00 12.22
N ASP A 135 3.54 -11.44 12.71
CA ASP A 135 4.74 -10.60 12.84
C ASP A 135 5.47 -10.43 11.51
N ASP A 136 5.17 -11.30 10.52
CA ASP A 136 5.70 -11.20 9.16
C ASP A 136 4.95 -10.18 8.30
N ARG A 137 3.86 -9.62 8.81
CA ARG A 137 3.09 -8.62 8.08
C ARG A 137 3.81 -7.28 8.04
N LYS A 138 3.76 -6.62 6.90
CA LYS A 138 4.35 -5.31 6.60
C LYS A 138 3.30 -4.23 6.56
N VAL A 139 3.67 -3.04 6.99
CA VAL A 139 2.83 -1.84 6.85
C VAL A 139 2.99 -1.27 5.45
N TYR A 140 1.87 -1.09 4.76
CA TYR A 140 1.77 -0.50 3.43
C TYR A 140 1.03 0.83 3.52
N ASN A 141 1.72 1.92 3.21
CA ASN A 141 1.12 3.25 3.21
C ASN A 141 0.19 3.42 2.01
N ILE A 142 -1.02 3.92 2.23
CA ILE A 142 -2.03 4.10 1.19
C ILE A 142 -1.81 5.40 0.43
N ASP A 143 -1.47 6.45 1.15
CA ASP A 143 -1.34 7.78 0.58
C ASP A 143 -0.07 7.91 -0.25
N PRO A 144 -0.13 8.55 -1.43
CA PRO A 144 1.05 8.76 -2.26
C PRO A 144 2.05 9.69 -1.57
N ASP A 145 3.34 9.44 -1.81
CA ASP A 145 4.41 10.28 -1.29
C ASP A 145 4.52 11.60 -2.05
N HIS A 146 4.25 11.56 -3.36
CA HIS A 146 4.38 12.70 -4.25
C HIS A 146 3.17 12.82 -5.17
N ILE A 147 2.65 14.02 -5.31
CA ILE A 147 1.56 14.33 -6.22
C ILE A 147 2.04 15.46 -7.15
N PHE A 148 1.94 15.23 -8.44
CA PHE A 148 2.25 16.22 -9.47
C PHE A 148 0.98 16.53 -10.26
N GLY A 149 0.76 17.82 -10.51
CA GLY A 149 -0.27 18.30 -11.42
C GLY A 149 0.34 19.25 -12.44
N MET A 150 -0.09 19.17 -13.70
CA MET A 150 0.28 20.11 -14.73
C MET A 150 -0.88 20.33 -15.68
N THR A 151 -1.22 21.59 -15.91
CA THR A 151 -2.19 22.01 -16.91
C THR A 151 -1.51 22.91 -17.90
N ASN A 152 -1.53 22.53 -19.17
CA ASN A 152 -1.08 23.38 -20.28
C ASN A 152 -2.32 23.87 -21.02
N THR A 153 -2.41 25.17 -21.23
CA THR A 153 -3.46 25.79 -22.03
C THR A 153 -2.83 26.53 -23.19
N PHE A 154 -3.16 26.06 -24.38
CA PHE A 154 -2.72 26.67 -25.66
C PHE A 154 -3.90 27.40 -26.28
N THR A 155 -3.74 28.65 -26.64
CA THR A 155 -4.74 29.42 -27.36
C THR A 155 -4.15 29.92 -28.67
N TYR A 156 -4.76 29.54 -29.79
CA TYR A 156 -4.40 30.00 -31.09
C TYR A 156 -5.61 30.66 -31.73
N LYS A 157 -5.57 31.99 -31.88
CA LYS A 157 -6.70 32.82 -32.34
C LYS A 157 -7.97 32.49 -31.50
N ASN A 158 -8.99 31.93 -32.14
CA ASN A 158 -10.26 31.59 -31.49
C ASN A 158 -10.33 30.15 -31.00
N LEU A 159 -9.26 29.36 -31.14
CA LEU A 159 -9.19 27.98 -30.69
C LEU A 159 -8.39 27.88 -29.39
N SER A 160 -8.91 27.16 -28.41
CA SER A 160 -8.21 26.86 -27.17
C SER A 160 -8.18 25.35 -26.90
N LEU A 161 -7.00 24.86 -26.53
CA LEU A 161 -6.75 23.49 -26.11
C LEU A 161 -6.17 23.47 -24.71
N SER A 162 -6.80 22.74 -23.80
CA SER A 162 -6.26 22.51 -22.45
C SER A 162 -5.91 21.04 -22.28
N VAL A 163 -4.68 20.77 -21.83
CA VAL A 163 -4.17 19.42 -21.53
C VAL A 163 -3.79 19.37 -20.06
N GLN A 164 -4.48 18.51 -19.32
CA GLN A 164 -4.23 18.29 -17.90
C GLN A 164 -3.53 16.93 -17.69
N LEU A 165 -2.43 16.94 -16.95
CA LEU A 165 -1.66 15.79 -16.55
C LEU A 165 -1.62 15.73 -15.04
N MET A 166 -1.71 14.52 -14.49
CA MET A 166 -1.61 14.26 -13.08
C MET A 166 -0.80 12.98 -12.85
N ALA A 167 0.11 13.00 -11.90
CA ALA A 167 0.86 11.83 -11.47
C ALA A 167 0.85 11.73 -9.95
N ARG A 168 0.64 10.51 -9.46
CA ARG A 168 0.77 10.14 -8.05
C ARG A 168 1.83 9.07 -7.95
N LEU A 169 2.85 9.30 -7.13
CA LEU A 169 3.96 8.38 -6.93
C LEU A 169 4.03 7.97 -5.47
N GLY A 170 4.34 6.71 -5.23
CA GLY A 170 4.25 6.10 -3.91
C GLY A 170 2.81 5.71 -3.56
N GLY A 171 2.65 5.12 -2.38
CA GLY A 171 1.38 4.57 -1.92
C GLY A 171 1.06 3.20 -2.51
N TYR A 172 0.18 2.48 -1.83
CA TYR A 172 -0.29 1.15 -2.20
C TYR A 172 -1.80 1.16 -2.33
N ILE A 173 -2.31 0.41 -3.26
CA ILE A 173 -3.75 0.25 -3.48
C ILE A 173 -4.13 -1.20 -3.17
N GLN A 174 -5.11 -1.39 -2.31
CA GLN A 174 -5.71 -2.69 -2.10
C GLN A 174 -6.60 -3.03 -3.30
N TYR A 175 -6.25 -4.09 -4.04
CA TYR A 175 -7.04 -4.58 -5.15
C TYR A 175 -7.93 -5.74 -4.69
N ALA A 176 -9.16 -5.43 -4.32
CA ALA A 176 -10.13 -6.40 -3.80
C ALA A 176 -10.96 -7.11 -4.89
N MET A 177 -10.82 -6.72 -6.16
CA MET A 177 -11.65 -7.29 -7.24
C MET A 177 -11.33 -8.76 -7.53
N ASN A 178 -10.08 -9.18 -7.41
CA ASN A 178 -9.72 -10.59 -7.62
C ASN A 178 -10.45 -11.52 -6.66
N ASN A 179 -10.59 -11.15 -5.39
CA ASN A 179 -11.32 -11.96 -4.41
C ASN A 179 -12.79 -12.21 -4.76
N ARG A 180 -13.37 -11.42 -5.66
CA ARG A 180 -14.76 -11.60 -6.11
C ARG A 180 -14.87 -12.30 -7.46
N LEU A 181 -13.84 -12.24 -8.29
CA LEU A 181 -13.83 -12.81 -9.62
C LEU A 181 -13.32 -14.26 -9.64
N ASP A 182 -12.40 -14.61 -8.72
CA ASP A 182 -11.75 -15.92 -8.66
C ASP A 182 -12.42 -16.91 -7.70
N TYR A 183 -13.49 -16.50 -6.98
CA TYR A 183 -14.27 -17.44 -6.18
C TYR A 183 -15.20 -18.24 -7.10
N GLU A 184 -14.97 -19.55 -7.21
CA GLU A 184 -15.84 -20.50 -7.92
C GLU A 184 -17.30 -20.46 -7.46
N THR A 185 -17.58 -19.97 -6.26
CA THR A 185 -18.91 -19.84 -5.68
C THR A 185 -19.59 -18.49 -5.96
N ALA A 186 -18.85 -17.49 -6.41
CA ALA A 186 -19.41 -16.19 -6.80
C ALA A 186 -19.76 -16.22 -8.27
N ASN A 187 -20.97 -16.61 -8.61
CA ASN A 187 -21.52 -16.66 -9.96
C ASN A 187 -21.71 -15.24 -10.55
N TRP A 188 -20.65 -14.45 -10.61
CA TRP A 188 -20.60 -13.11 -11.18
C TRP A 188 -19.78 -13.16 -12.46
N GLY A 189 -20.47 -13.47 -13.53
CA GLY A 189 -20.08 -13.52 -14.92
C GLY A 189 -18.64 -13.18 -15.30
N GLY A 190 -17.92 -14.14 -15.84
CA GLY A 190 -16.69 -13.93 -16.60
C GLY A 190 -15.45 -13.71 -15.78
N GLY A 191 -15.29 -14.44 -14.68
CA GLY A 191 -14.00 -14.57 -14.00
C GLY A 191 -12.91 -15.03 -14.94
N CYS A 192 -11.68 -14.67 -14.67
CA CYS A 192 -10.52 -15.11 -15.42
C CYS A 192 -10.55 -16.64 -15.58
N THR A 193 -10.58 -17.12 -16.81
CA THR A 193 -10.65 -18.55 -17.13
C THR A 193 -9.27 -19.21 -17.23
N ASP A 194 -8.21 -18.44 -16.98
CA ASP A 194 -6.85 -18.95 -16.95
C ASP A 194 -6.49 -19.45 -15.56
N TYR A 195 -6.93 -20.69 -15.27
CA TYR A 195 -6.40 -21.45 -14.15
C TYR A 195 -5.12 -22.17 -14.58
N TRP A 196 -4.11 -22.01 -13.82
CA TRP A 196 -2.80 -22.65 -13.95
C TRP A 196 -2.64 -23.77 -12.99
#